data_f6fc998405e06c7998a9dd7a14ed148b
#
_entry.id   f6fc998405e06c7998a9dd7a14ed148b
#
_cell.length_a   1.000
_cell.length_b   1.000
_cell.length_c   1.000
_cell.angle_alpha   90.00
_cell.angle_beta   90.00
_cell.angle_gamma   90.00
#
_symmetry.space_group_name_H-M   'P 1'
#
loop_
_entity.id
_entity.type
_entity.pdbx_description
1 polymer ?
#
loop_
_entity_poly.entity_id
_entity_poly.type
_entity_poly.pdbx_seq_one_letter_code
_entity_poly.pdbx_strand_id
1 'polypeptide(L)'
;MHKIVQGIEDYAGQAMAGVPAEIVAGLAERVAQEIREFSEGQSDHIYQLVKIGLGLSSEKNIDRLLERIVREARNFTNADGGTLYIRESERDILDFAIVQNDSLGVFMGGSGEVISWPSVPLRLGDNGENHRNVSAHCALTGEPVNISDVYDAEGFDFQGTRDFDASTGYRSRSMLVIPLRDHEDEVIGVLQLLNAKDRETGAVVPFPVHEVGMVMSLASQAAIALTKMRLVR
;
A
#
# COMPACT_ATOMS: atom_id res chain seq x y z
N MET A 1 6.70 29.15 8.32
CA MET A 1 8.09 28.71 8.42
C MET A 1 8.97 29.65 9.26
N HIS A 2 9.08 30.94 8.92
CA HIS A 2 9.92 31.92 9.69
C HIS A 2 9.63 31.97 11.21
N LYS A 3 8.36 31.88 11.63
CA LYS A 3 7.96 31.86 13.06
C LYS A 3 8.31 30.57 13.80
N ILE A 4 8.42 29.43 13.11
CA ILE A 4 8.79 28.14 13.73
C ILE A 4 10.31 28.10 13.97
N VAL A 5 11.09 28.57 13.00
CA VAL A 5 12.54 28.67 13.12
C VAL A 5 12.91 29.64 14.26
N GLN A 6 12.25 30.81 14.33
CA GLN A 6 12.46 31.78 15.40
C GLN A 6 12.11 31.21 16.80
N GLY A 7 10.99 30.43 16.88
CA GLY A 7 10.60 29.78 18.15
C GLY A 7 11.57 28.68 18.60
N ILE A 8 12.21 27.97 17.68
CA ILE A 8 13.23 26.98 17.97
C ILE A 8 14.52 27.65 18.43
N GLU A 9 14.93 28.75 17.79
CA GLU A 9 16.09 29.55 18.17
C GLU A 9 15.92 30.16 19.59
N ASP A 10 14.74 30.69 19.91
CA ASP A 10 14.43 31.26 21.23
C ASP A 10 14.40 30.19 22.35
N TYR A 11 13.88 28.99 22.05
CA TYR A 11 13.83 27.86 22.99
C TYR A 11 15.22 27.24 23.21
N ALA A 12 16.00 27.10 22.14
CA ALA A 12 17.36 26.59 22.20
C ALA A 12 18.29 27.55 22.99
N GLY A 13 18.10 28.84 22.85
CA GLY A 13 18.84 29.86 23.60
C GLY A 13 18.61 29.80 25.14
N GLN A 14 17.39 29.39 25.57
CA GLN A 14 17.07 29.23 27.00
C GLN A 14 17.49 27.87 27.60
N ALA A 15 17.46 26.78 26.80
CA ALA A 15 17.70 25.42 27.27
C ALA A 15 19.18 25.01 27.25
N MET A 16 20.06 25.75 26.56
CA MET A 16 21.45 25.36 26.31
C MET A 16 22.47 26.37 26.92
N ALA A 17 22.18 26.89 28.09
CA ALA A 17 23.16 27.74 28.82
C ALA A 17 24.48 26.98 29.03
N GLY A 18 25.55 27.35 28.27
CA GLY A 18 26.89 26.74 28.34
C GLY A 18 27.33 25.99 27.07
N VAL A 19 26.49 25.88 26.05
CA VAL A 19 26.87 25.32 24.75
C VAL A 19 27.37 26.45 23.83
N PRO A 20 28.51 26.31 23.12
CA PRO A 20 28.96 27.32 22.15
C PRO A 20 27.91 27.65 21.08
N ALA A 21 27.72 28.94 20.83
CA ALA A 21 26.69 29.43 19.87
C ALA A 21 26.80 28.81 18.48
N GLU A 22 28.01 28.48 18.04
CA GLU A 22 28.27 27.81 16.75
C GLU A 22 27.69 26.39 16.69
N ILE A 23 27.69 25.65 17.82
CA ILE A 23 27.10 24.30 17.89
C ILE A 23 25.57 24.39 17.84
N VAL A 24 24.99 25.38 18.54
CA VAL A 24 23.53 25.63 18.54
C VAL A 24 23.07 26.04 17.14
N ALA A 25 23.80 26.94 16.48
CA ALA A 25 23.47 27.38 15.11
C ALA A 25 23.57 26.21 14.11
N GLY A 26 24.61 25.39 14.16
CA GLY A 26 24.74 24.23 13.28
C GLY A 26 23.69 23.13 13.52
N LEU A 27 23.20 23.00 14.77
CA LEU A 27 22.10 22.10 15.08
C LEU A 27 20.76 22.64 14.53
N ALA A 28 20.53 23.94 14.73
CA ALA A 28 19.32 24.60 14.23
C ALA A 28 19.22 24.57 12.70
N GLU A 29 20.34 24.76 11.99
CA GLU A 29 20.39 24.63 10.52
C GLU A 29 20.08 23.20 10.06
N ARG A 30 20.66 22.18 10.70
CA ARG A 30 20.36 20.77 10.37
C ARG A 30 18.90 20.43 10.62
N VAL A 31 18.33 20.79 11.76
CA VAL A 31 16.92 20.58 12.06
C VAL A 31 16.03 21.32 11.07
N ALA A 32 16.37 22.55 10.72
CA ALA A 32 15.62 23.32 9.71
C ALA A 32 15.72 22.70 8.31
N GLN A 33 16.84 22.08 7.98
CA GLN A 33 17.00 21.36 6.71
C GLN A 33 16.21 20.05 6.69
N GLU A 34 16.27 19.24 7.75
CA GLU A 34 15.46 18.04 7.89
C GLU A 34 13.94 18.33 7.84
N ILE A 35 13.51 19.44 8.48
CA ILE A 35 12.09 19.87 8.39
C ILE A 35 11.72 20.29 6.96
N ARG A 36 12.62 20.95 6.23
CA ARG A 36 12.36 21.32 4.83
C ARG A 36 12.26 20.09 3.95
N GLU A 37 13.22 19.18 4.02
CA GLU A 37 13.24 17.94 3.25
C GLU A 37 12.01 17.07 3.55
N PHE A 38 11.61 16.96 4.82
CA PHE A 38 10.39 16.27 5.23
C PHE A 38 9.13 16.94 4.67
N SER A 39 9.05 18.28 4.73
CA SER A 39 7.90 19.05 4.24
C SER A 39 7.79 19.01 2.70
N GLU A 40 8.91 19.06 1.99
CA GLU A 40 8.96 18.93 0.53
C GLU A 40 8.56 17.52 0.10
N GLY A 41 9.08 16.48 0.76
CA GLY A 41 8.70 15.09 0.51
C GLY A 41 7.22 14.83 0.74
N GLN A 42 6.62 15.38 1.81
CA GLN A 42 5.18 15.26 2.04
C GLN A 42 4.35 15.98 0.96
N SER A 43 4.78 17.16 0.52
CA SER A 43 4.08 17.90 -0.53
C SER A 43 4.10 17.15 -1.87
N ASP A 44 5.20 16.50 -2.21
CA ASP A 44 5.32 15.68 -3.41
C ASP A 44 4.42 14.44 -3.35
N HIS A 45 4.34 13.78 -2.20
CA HIS A 45 3.45 12.64 -2.01
C HIS A 45 1.97 13.02 -2.14
N ILE A 46 1.56 14.15 -1.55
CA ILE A 46 0.18 14.67 -1.69
C ILE A 46 -0.12 14.98 -3.16
N TYR A 47 0.80 15.65 -3.86
CA TYR A 47 0.63 15.95 -5.27
C TYR A 47 0.50 14.68 -6.11
N GLN A 48 1.32 13.67 -5.86
CA GLN A 48 1.23 12.36 -6.52
C GLN A 48 -0.12 11.69 -6.27
N LEU A 49 -0.60 11.66 -5.03
CA LEU A 49 -1.92 11.10 -4.69
C LEU A 49 -3.06 11.80 -5.43
N VAL A 50 -3.05 13.13 -5.48
CA VAL A 50 -4.06 13.91 -6.24
C VAL A 50 -4.00 13.55 -7.72
N LYS A 51 -2.82 13.50 -8.32
CA LYS A 51 -2.62 13.15 -9.72
C LYS A 51 -3.10 11.74 -10.04
N ILE A 52 -2.80 10.78 -9.17
CA ILE A 52 -3.28 9.39 -9.30
C ILE A 52 -4.80 9.36 -9.24
N GLY A 53 -5.42 10.01 -8.25
CA GLY A 53 -6.87 10.04 -8.07
C GLY A 53 -7.62 10.65 -9.26
N LEU A 54 -7.12 11.76 -9.81
CA LEU A 54 -7.67 12.35 -11.03
C LEU A 54 -7.56 11.37 -12.22
N GLY A 55 -6.42 10.69 -12.32
CA GLY A 55 -6.19 9.70 -13.35
C GLY A 55 -7.09 8.48 -13.25
N LEU A 56 -7.33 7.97 -12.04
CA LEU A 56 -8.26 6.86 -11.78
C LEU A 56 -9.71 7.27 -12.09
N SER A 57 -10.12 8.46 -11.65
CA SER A 57 -11.48 8.98 -11.85
C SER A 57 -11.83 9.28 -13.30
N SER A 58 -10.83 9.50 -14.16
CA SER A 58 -11.01 9.78 -15.59
C SER A 58 -11.02 8.52 -16.47
N GLU A 59 -10.60 7.36 -15.94
CA GLU A 59 -10.59 6.11 -16.71
C GLU A 59 -12.03 5.62 -16.97
N LYS A 60 -12.29 5.17 -18.19
CA LYS A 60 -13.61 4.70 -18.64
C LYS A 60 -13.67 3.20 -18.87
N ASN A 61 -12.51 2.55 -18.97
CA ASN A 61 -12.42 1.10 -19.16
C ASN A 61 -12.11 0.44 -17.81
N ILE A 62 -12.94 -0.51 -17.39
CA ILE A 62 -12.82 -1.17 -16.09
C ILE A 62 -11.49 -1.94 -15.97
N ASP A 63 -11.09 -2.67 -17.01
CA ASP A 63 -9.87 -3.47 -16.98
C ASP A 63 -8.64 -2.57 -16.82
N ARG A 64 -8.60 -1.46 -17.57
CA ARG A 64 -7.53 -0.45 -17.44
C ARG A 64 -7.53 0.24 -16.09
N LEU A 65 -8.71 0.47 -15.50
CA LEU A 65 -8.81 1.03 -14.16
C LEU A 65 -8.19 0.08 -13.13
N LEU A 66 -8.57 -1.20 -13.17
CA LEU A 66 -8.05 -2.23 -12.26
C LEU A 66 -6.53 -2.39 -12.38
N GLU A 67 -6.02 -2.48 -13.62
CA GLU A 67 -4.59 -2.52 -13.90
C GLU A 67 -3.84 -1.30 -13.35
N ARG A 68 -4.43 -0.11 -13.55
CA ARG A 68 -3.85 1.15 -13.13
C ARG A 68 -3.79 1.26 -11.61
N ILE A 69 -4.83 0.82 -10.89
CA ILE A 69 -4.84 0.79 -9.42
C ILE A 69 -3.60 0.03 -8.90
N VAL A 70 -3.37 -1.19 -9.40
CA VAL A 70 -2.23 -2.00 -8.96
C VAL A 70 -0.90 -1.36 -9.34
N ARG A 71 -0.78 -0.89 -10.57
CA ARG A 71 0.46 -0.24 -11.06
C ARG A 71 0.81 1.01 -10.26
N GLU A 72 -0.17 1.91 -10.02
CA GLU A 72 0.08 3.14 -9.27
C GLU A 72 0.46 2.86 -7.81
N ALA A 73 -0.19 1.88 -7.18
CA ALA A 73 0.16 1.48 -5.81
C ALA A 73 1.56 0.88 -5.73
N ARG A 74 1.93 0.01 -6.68
CA ARG A 74 3.27 -0.55 -6.78
C ARG A 74 4.33 0.53 -7.01
N ASN A 75 4.10 1.44 -7.95
CA ASN A 75 5.02 2.55 -8.24
C ASN A 75 5.20 3.47 -7.04
N PHE A 76 4.12 3.75 -6.32
CA PHE A 76 4.15 4.61 -5.14
C PHE A 76 5.01 4.02 -4.03
N THR A 77 4.87 2.71 -3.76
CA THR A 77 5.57 1.98 -2.69
C THR A 77 6.86 1.31 -3.16
N ASN A 78 7.21 1.45 -4.43
CA ASN A 78 8.30 0.69 -5.06
C ASN A 78 8.17 -0.83 -4.84
N ALA A 79 6.94 -1.35 -4.81
CA ALA A 79 6.66 -2.77 -4.63
C ALA A 79 6.91 -3.57 -5.91
N ASP A 80 7.53 -4.74 -5.78
CA ASP A 80 7.83 -5.65 -6.89
C ASP A 80 6.58 -6.33 -7.45
N GLY A 81 5.64 -6.68 -6.59
CA GLY A 81 4.39 -7.32 -6.96
C GLY A 81 3.17 -6.63 -6.38
N GLY A 82 2.03 -6.84 -7.02
CA GLY A 82 0.73 -6.37 -6.55
C GLY A 82 -0.41 -7.23 -7.06
N THR A 83 -1.38 -7.48 -6.22
CA THR A 83 -2.60 -8.22 -6.52
C THR A 83 -3.80 -7.40 -6.08
N LEU A 84 -4.78 -7.27 -6.97
CA LEU A 84 -6.07 -6.68 -6.64
C LEU A 84 -7.12 -7.79 -6.62
N TYR A 85 -7.80 -7.87 -5.49
CA TYR A 85 -8.97 -8.72 -5.32
C TYR A 85 -10.24 -7.87 -5.35
N ILE A 86 -11.29 -8.40 -5.94
CA ILE A 86 -12.64 -7.83 -5.89
C ILE A 86 -13.51 -8.73 -5.02
N ARG A 87 -14.23 -8.13 -4.08
CA ARG A 87 -15.16 -8.86 -3.22
C ARG A 87 -16.47 -9.13 -3.98
N GLU A 88 -16.84 -10.40 -4.00
CA GLU A 88 -18.13 -10.88 -4.47
C GLU A 88 -19.01 -11.18 -3.25
N SER A 89 -19.86 -10.22 -2.88
CA SER A 89 -20.62 -10.28 -1.63
C SER A 89 -21.64 -11.42 -1.62
N GLU A 90 -22.27 -11.76 -2.76
CA GLU A 90 -23.25 -12.85 -2.85
C GLU A 90 -22.62 -14.24 -2.63
N ARG A 91 -21.35 -14.41 -3.00
CA ARG A 91 -20.60 -15.68 -2.87
C ARG A 91 -19.67 -15.71 -1.68
N ASP A 92 -19.51 -14.58 -0.99
CA ASP A 92 -18.63 -14.39 0.17
C ASP A 92 -17.16 -14.79 -0.11
N ILE A 93 -16.64 -14.32 -1.23
CA ILE A 93 -15.30 -14.61 -1.75
C ILE A 93 -14.56 -13.34 -2.19
N LEU A 94 -13.24 -13.47 -2.33
CA LEU A 94 -12.38 -12.53 -3.05
C LEU A 94 -11.93 -13.19 -4.37
N ASP A 95 -12.33 -12.59 -5.50
CA ASP A 95 -11.86 -12.99 -6.81
C ASP A 95 -10.60 -12.21 -7.19
N PHE A 96 -9.62 -12.89 -7.77
CA PHE A 96 -8.44 -12.25 -8.34
C PHE A 96 -8.84 -11.44 -9.56
N ALA A 97 -8.63 -10.13 -9.53
CA ALA A 97 -8.91 -9.25 -10.66
C ALA A 97 -7.66 -8.90 -11.46
N ILE A 98 -6.55 -8.58 -10.78
CA ILE A 98 -5.26 -8.25 -11.39
C ILE A 98 -4.14 -8.87 -10.55
N VAL A 99 -3.14 -9.42 -11.25
CA VAL A 99 -1.86 -9.84 -10.65
C VAL A 99 -0.71 -9.30 -11.49
N GLN A 100 0.18 -8.57 -10.86
CA GLN A 100 1.38 -8.01 -11.50
C GLN A 100 2.62 -8.34 -10.66
N ASN A 101 3.70 -8.76 -11.30
CA ASN A 101 5.01 -8.93 -10.65
C ASN A 101 6.12 -8.66 -11.67
N ASP A 102 6.96 -7.65 -11.40
CA ASP A 102 7.99 -7.23 -12.34
C ASP A 102 9.15 -8.22 -12.43
N SER A 103 9.63 -8.73 -11.29
CA SER A 103 10.75 -9.70 -11.26
C SER A 103 10.42 -10.99 -11.99
N LEU A 104 9.16 -11.39 -12.00
CA LEU A 104 8.68 -12.59 -12.70
C LEU A 104 8.14 -12.30 -14.10
N GLY A 105 7.98 -11.04 -14.49
CA GLY A 105 7.32 -10.67 -15.74
C GLY A 105 5.84 -11.07 -15.79
N VAL A 106 5.17 -11.22 -14.63
CA VAL A 106 3.76 -11.65 -14.55
C VAL A 106 2.84 -10.46 -14.73
N PHE A 107 1.89 -10.61 -15.65
CA PHE A 107 0.79 -9.70 -15.86
C PHE A 107 -0.47 -10.50 -16.21
N MET A 108 -1.38 -10.64 -15.24
CA MET A 108 -2.61 -11.43 -15.35
C MET A 108 -3.83 -10.60 -14.94
N GLY A 109 -4.97 -10.90 -15.55
CA GLY A 109 -6.22 -10.14 -15.40
C GLY A 109 -6.24 -8.89 -16.28
N GLY A 110 -7.38 -8.23 -16.36
CA GLY A 110 -7.57 -7.07 -17.23
C GLY A 110 -7.30 -7.39 -18.71
N SER A 111 -6.32 -6.73 -19.31
CA SER A 111 -5.84 -7.00 -20.67
C SER A 111 -4.71 -8.06 -20.73
N GLY A 112 -4.27 -8.56 -19.59
CA GLY A 112 -3.22 -9.57 -19.47
C GLY A 112 -3.74 -11.00 -19.61
N GLU A 113 -2.98 -11.97 -19.16
CA GLU A 113 -3.35 -13.39 -19.19
C GLU A 113 -4.55 -13.67 -18.26
N VAL A 114 -5.28 -14.74 -18.58
CA VAL A 114 -6.44 -15.16 -17.75
C VAL A 114 -5.93 -15.72 -16.42
N ILE A 115 -6.52 -15.24 -15.32
CA ILE A 115 -6.26 -15.78 -13.99
C ILE A 115 -7.08 -17.05 -13.80
N SER A 116 -6.42 -18.19 -13.61
CA SER A 116 -7.08 -19.49 -13.37
C SER A 116 -7.00 -19.92 -11.89
N TRP A 117 -6.54 -19.06 -11.01
CA TRP A 117 -6.43 -19.37 -9.59
C TRP A 117 -7.79 -19.38 -8.91
N PRO A 118 -8.02 -20.28 -7.93
CA PRO A 118 -9.26 -20.30 -7.18
C PRO A 118 -9.44 -19.03 -6.37
N SER A 119 -10.68 -18.57 -6.28
CA SER A 119 -11.06 -17.45 -5.41
C SER A 119 -10.73 -17.73 -3.94
N VAL A 120 -10.46 -16.69 -3.18
CA VAL A 120 -10.21 -16.80 -1.74
C VAL A 120 -11.56 -16.74 -1.00
N PRO A 121 -11.97 -17.81 -0.29
CA PRO A 121 -13.21 -17.79 0.48
C PRO A 121 -13.04 -16.90 1.72
N LEU A 122 -14.06 -16.09 2.03
CA LEU A 122 -14.13 -15.30 3.26
C LEU A 122 -14.64 -16.17 4.43
N ARG A 123 -15.34 -17.28 4.16
CA ARG A 123 -15.77 -18.26 5.13
C ARG A 123 -15.35 -19.67 4.75
N LEU A 124 -14.99 -20.47 5.75
CA LEU A 124 -14.50 -21.85 5.60
C LEU A 124 -15.55 -22.85 6.09
N GLY A 125 -16.71 -22.94 5.43
CA GLY A 125 -17.79 -23.82 5.84
C GLY A 125 -18.18 -23.61 7.30
N ASP A 126 -18.21 -24.69 8.10
CA ASP A 126 -18.53 -24.64 9.53
C ASP A 126 -17.43 -24.00 10.42
N ASN A 127 -16.24 -23.74 9.86
CA ASN A 127 -15.11 -23.15 10.60
C ASN A 127 -15.19 -21.61 10.74
N GLY A 128 -16.26 -20.98 10.25
CA GLY A 128 -16.49 -19.55 10.39
C GLY A 128 -15.64 -18.70 9.45
N GLU A 129 -15.29 -17.49 9.88
CA GLU A 129 -14.56 -16.50 9.09
C GLU A 129 -13.10 -16.91 8.82
N ASN A 130 -12.61 -16.65 7.61
CA ASN A 130 -11.27 -17.04 7.18
C ASN A 130 -10.22 -16.00 7.58
N HIS A 131 -9.97 -15.87 8.88
CA HIS A 131 -8.92 -14.99 9.38
C HIS A 131 -7.48 -15.52 9.18
N ARG A 132 -7.31 -16.76 8.73
CA ARG A 132 -5.99 -17.32 8.47
C ARG A 132 -5.39 -16.87 7.13
N ASN A 133 -6.22 -16.59 6.13
CA ASN A 133 -5.76 -15.96 4.90
C ASN A 133 -5.69 -14.44 5.09
N VAL A 134 -4.53 -13.84 4.82
CA VAL A 134 -4.27 -12.42 5.11
C VAL A 134 -5.20 -11.47 4.33
N SER A 135 -5.51 -11.77 3.07
CA SER A 135 -6.41 -10.95 2.25
C SER A 135 -7.87 -11.09 2.70
N ALA A 136 -8.29 -12.31 3.08
CA ALA A 136 -9.61 -12.54 3.66
C ALA A 136 -9.74 -11.84 5.03
N HIS A 137 -8.72 -11.91 5.89
CA HIS A 137 -8.69 -11.19 7.16
C HIS A 137 -8.84 -9.68 6.96
N CYS A 138 -8.09 -9.09 6.04
CA CYS A 138 -8.20 -7.66 5.69
C CYS A 138 -9.60 -7.32 5.17
N ALA A 139 -10.20 -8.17 4.33
CA ALA A 139 -11.56 -7.96 3.82
C ALA A 139 -12.64 -8.03 4.91
N LEU A 140 -12.49 -8.92 5.87
CA LEU A 140 -13.43 -9.13 6.97
C LEU A 140 -13.35 -8.06 8.05
N THR A 141 -12.13 -7.65 8.41
CA THR A 141 -11.90 -6.64 9.45
C THR A 141 -11.93 -5.22 8.91
N GLY A 142 -11.63 -5.05 7.63
CA GLY A 142 -11.41 -3.75 7.02
C GLY A 142 -10.15 -3.03 7.54
N GLU A 143 -9.25 -3.73 8.20
CA GLU A 143 -8.00 -3.18 8.72
C GLU A 143 -6.82 -3.53 7.82
N PRO A 144 -5.85 -2.62 7.64
CA PRO A 144 -4.64 -2.89 6.88
C PRO A 144 -3.75 -3.88 7.63
N VAL A 145 -3.06 -4.75 6.89
CA VAL A 145 -2.07 -5.68 7.43
C VAL A 145 -0.71 -5.39 6.81
N ASN A 146 0.30 -5.11 7.63
CA ASN A 146 1.67 -4.85 7.21
C ASN A 146 2.61 -5.89 7.83
N ILE A 147 3.25 -6.70 6.99
CA ILE A 147 4.10 -7.84 7.37
C ILE A 147 5.51 -7.59 6.84
N SER A 148 6.49 -7.63 7.74
CA SER A 148 7.89 -7.39 7.40
C SER A 148 8.54 -8.58 6.66
N ASP A 149 8.22 -9.82 7.07
CA ASP A 149 8.61 -11.04 6.37
C ASP A 149 7.54 -12.12 6.57
N VAL A 150 6.97 -12.61 5.46
CA VAL A 150 5.89 -13.61 5.46
C VAL A 150 6.35 -14.99 5.94
N TYR A 151 7.65 -15.27 5.95
CA TYR A 151 8.19 -16.54 6.45
C TYR A 151 8.39 -16.56 7.96
N ASP A 152 8.48 -15.37 8.57
CA ASP A 152 8.67 -15.21 10.03
C ASP A 152 7.35 -14.77 10.72
N ALA A 153 6.32 -14.42 9.93
CA ALA A 153 5.05 -13.93 10.47
C ALA A 153 4.19 -15.08 11.03
N GLU A 154 3.61 -14.83 12.19
CA GLU A 154 2.67 -15.72 12.85
C GLU A 154 1.22 -15.25 12.66
N GLY A 155 0.26 -16.15 12.90
CA GLY A 155 -1.17 -15.83 12.86
C GLY A 155 -1.86 -16.04 11.52
N PHE A 156 -1.10 -16.03 10.41
CA PHE A 156 -1.62 -16.27 9.07
C PHE A 156 -1.08 -17.58 8.45
N ASP A 157 -1.82 -18.09 7.47
CA ASP A 157 -1.40 -19.22 6.66
C ASP A 157 -0.81 -18.76 5.33
N PHE A 158 0.50 -18.87 5.20
CA PHE A 158 1.24 -18.52 3.99
C PHE A 158 1.60 -19.72 3.10
N GLN A 159 0.91 -20.87 3.27
CA GLN A 159 1.26 -22.06 2.47
C GLN A 159 1.13 -21.77 0.96
N GLY A 160 0.04 -21.11 0.53
CA GLY A 160 -0.13 -20.74 -0.87
C GLY A 160 0.96 -19.80 -1.39
N THR A 161 1.45 -18.87 -0.57
CA THR A 161 2.57 -17.99 -0.90
C THR A 161 3.86 -18.78 -1.03
N ARG A 162 4.12 -19.73 -0.12
CA ARG A 162 5.31 -20.60 -0.18
C ARG A 162 5.30 -21.53 -1.38
N ASP A 163 4.14 -22.07 -1.73
CA ASP A 163 3.97 -22.92 -2.92
C ASP A 163 4.22 -22.13 -4.21
N PHE A 164 3.72 -20.89 -4.28
CA PHE A 164 4.02 -19.97 -5.39
C PHE A 164 5.53 -19.68 -5.47
N ASP A 165 6.16 -19.32 -4.36
CA ASP A 165 7.59 -19.05 -4.28
C ASP A 165 8.42 -20.28 -4.74
N ALA A 166 8.06 -21.46 -4.25
CA ALA A 166 8.74 -22.71 -4.64
C ALA A 166 8.60 -23.03 -6.12
N SER A 167 7.45 -22.75 -6.73
CA SER A 167 7.16 -23.03 -8.14
C SER A 167 7.81 -22.03 -9.09
N THR A 168 8.02 -20.77 -8.66
CA THR A 168 8.52 -19.68 -9.50
C THR A 168 9.98 -19.30 -9.22
N GLY A 169 10.55 -19.78 -8.11
CA GLY A 169 11.85 -19.34 -7.62
C GLY A 169 11.81 -17.91 -7.02
N TYR A 170 10.63 -17.36 -6.82
CA TYR A 170 10.43 -16.07 -6.15
C TYR A 170 10.61 -16.19 -4.64
N ARG A 171 10.89 -15.10 -3.96
CA ARG A 171 10.92 -15.05 -2.50
C ARG A 171 10.04 -13.90 -2.02
N SER A 172 8.82 -14.21 -1.68
CA SER A 172 7.92 -13.26 -1.00
C SER A 172 8.48 -12.96 0.39
N ARG A 173 8.69 -11.68 0.67
CA ARG A 173 9.22 -11.22 1.95
C ARG A 173 8.27 -10.22 2.59
N SER A 174 8.34 -8.94 2.25
CA SER A 174 7.43 -7.95 2.80
C SER A 174 6.08 -7.97 2.09
N MET A 175 5.01 -7.80 2.86
CA MET A 175 3.64 -7.79 2.35
C MET A 175 2.84 -6.68 3.02
N LEU A 176 2.12 -5.89 2.21
CA LEU A 176 1.17 -4.89 2.67
C LEU A 176 -0.19 -5.20 2.05
N VAL A 177 -1.21 -5.35 2.88
CA VAL A 177 -2.58 -5.66 2.45
C VAL A 177 -3.51 -4.55 2.93
N ILE A 178 -4.23 -3.92 1.99
CA ILE A 178 -5.04 -2.73 2.21
C ILE A 178 -6.46 -2.98 1.74
N PRO A 179 -7.51 -2.66 2.55
CA PRO A 179 -8.89 -2.75 2.11
C PRO A 179 -9.25 -1.60 1.17
N LEU A 180 -10.05 -1.88 0.14
CA LEU A 180 -10.74 -0.88 -0.67
C LEU A 180 -12.13 -0.69 -0.09
N ARG A 181 -12.39 0.45 0.55
CA ARG A 181 -13.68 0.79 1.14
C ARG A 181 -14.43 1.78 0.26
N ASP A 182 -15.70 1.54 0.04
CA ASP A 182 -16.57 2.46 -0.67
C ASP A 182 -17.12 3.59 0.25
N HIS A 183 -18.07 4.35 -0.25
CA HIS A 183 -18.67 5.49 0.46
C HIS A 183 -19.60 5.08 1.62
N GLU A 184 -19.99 3.81 1.71
CA GLU A 184 -20.76 3.21 2.80
C GLU A 184 -19.87 2.51 3.83
N ASP A 185 -18.53 2.68 3.69
CA ASP A 185 -17.49 2.04 4.49
C ASP A 185 -17.43 0.51 4.31
N GLU A 186 -18.07 -0.03 3.26
CA GLU A 186 -18.04 -1.45 2.93
C GLU A 186 -16.76 -1.81 2.17
N VAL A 187 -16.17 -2.95 2.52
CA VAL A 187 -14.97 -3.44 1.80
C VAL A 187 -15.42 -4.10 0.49
N ILE A 188 -15.11 -3.45 -0.63
CA ILE A 188 -15.44 -3.89 -1.99
C ILE A 188 -14.28 -4.61 -2.70
N GLY A 189 -13.12 -4.64 -2.09
CA GLY A 189 -11.93 -5.30 -2.61
C GLY A 189 -10.75 -5.20 -1.66
N VAL A 190 -9.65 -5.82 -2.04
CA VAL A 190 -8.39 -5.81 -1.27
C VAL A 190 -7.23 -5.64 -2.23
N LEU A 191 -6.32 -4.74 -1.90
CA LEU A 191 -5.06 -4.56 -2.59
C LEU A 191 -3.93 -5.18 -1.75
N GLN A 192 -3.20 -6.14 -2.32
CA GLN A 192 -2.03 -6.76 -1.72
C GLN A 192 -0.79 -6.33 -2.49
N LEU A 193 0.21 -5.80 -1.81
CA LEU A 193 1.52 -5.44 -2.35
C LEU A 193 2.59 -6.35 -1.78
N LEU A 194 3.57 -6.70 -2.61
CA LEU A 194 4.66 -7.61 -2.26
C LEU A 194 6.01 -6.98 -2.52
N ASN A 195 6.95 -7.20 -1.60
CA ASN A 195 8.35 -6.88 -1.74
C ASN A 195 8.61 -5.42 -2.10
N ALA A 196 8.39 -4.50 -1.13
CA ALA A 196 8.88 -3.14 -1.26
C ALA A 196 10.41 -3.17 -1.47
N LYS A 197 10.91 -2.42 -2.45
CA LYS A 197 12.33 -2.33 -2.77
C LYS A 197 12.86 -0.97 -2.37
N ASP A 198 13.99 -0.97 -1.71
CA ASP A 198 14.76 0.26 -1.48
C ASP A 198 15.16 0.87 -2.83
N ARG A 199 14.97 2.15 -3.00
CA ARG A 199 15.15 2.84 -4.30
C ARG A 199 16.60 2.96 -4.73
N GLU A 200 17.54 2.95 -3.79
CA GLU A 200 18.96 3.10 -4.05
C GLU A 200 19.64 1.75 -4.27
N THR A 201 19.36 0.79 -3.40
CA THR A 201 20.03 -0.52 -3.38
C THR A 201 19.28 -1.60 -4.12
N GLY A 202 17.96 -1.43 -4.35
CA GLY A 202 17.07 -2.45 -4.91
C GLY A 202 16.79 -3.62 -3.94
N ALA A 203 17.30 -3.57 -2.71
CA ALA A 203 17.07 -4.61 -1.72
C ALA A 203 15.60 -4.63 -1.27
N VAL A 204 15.06 -5.82 -1.01
CA VAL A 204 13.71 -5.95 -0.45
C VAL A 204 13.73 -5.51 1.01
N VAL A 205 12.84 -4.58 1.33
CA VAL A 205 12.67 -3.97 2.67
C VAL A 205 11.22 -4.11 3.13
N PRO A 206 10.93 -4.00 4.44
CA PRO A 206 9.57 -3.84 4.94
C PRO A 206 8.89 -2.59 4.38
N PHE A 207 7.57 -2.62 4.20
CA PHE A 207 6.80 -1.41 3.88
C PHE A 207 6.87 -0.42 5.05
N PRO A 208 7.31 0.82 4.83
CA PRO A 208 7.41 1.81 5.89
C PRO A 208 6.02 2.16 6.46
N VAL A 209 5.91 2.24 7.79
CA VAL A 209 4.63 2.51 8.47
C VAL A 209 3.98 3.81 8.00
N HIS A 210 4.78 4.84 7.70
CA HIS A 210 4.26 6.13 7.22
C HIS A 210 3.65 6.05 5.82
N GLU A 211 4.03 5.07 4.99
CA GLU A 211 3.44 4.86 3.66
C GLU A 211 2.06 4.18 3.74
N VAL A 212 1.76 3.42 4.80
CA VAL A 212 0.48 2.70 4.94
C VAL A 212 -0.71 3.66 4.81
N GLY A 213 -0.68 4.79 5.52
CA GLY A 213 -1.75 5.80 5.44
C GLY A 213 -1.92 6.40 4.04
N MET A 214 -0.83 6.56 3.31
CA MET A 214 -0.85 7.08 1.93
C MET A 214 -1.41 6.05 0.96
N VAL A 215 -1.04 4.77 1.10
CA VAL A 215 -1.61 3.68 0.29
C VAL A 215 -3.10 3.49 0.60
N MET A 216 -3.53 3.66 1.86
CA MET A 216 -4.96 3.68 2.22
C MET A 216 -5.72 4.81 1.53
N SER A 217 -5.14 6.01 1.42
CA SER A 217 -5.73 7.13 0.68
C SER A 217 -5.86 6.81 -0.82
N LEU A 218 -4.86 6.16 -1.41
CA LEU A 218 -4.91 5.68 -2.78
C LEU A 218 -6.00 4.61 -2.96
N ALA A 219 -6.09 3.66 -2.03
CA ALA A 219 -7.12 2.61 -2.03
C ALA A 219 -8.54 3.19 -1.94
N SER A 220 -8.75 4.23 -1.13
CA SER A 220 -10.04 4.94 -1.05
C SER A 220 -10.39 5.61 -2.37
N GLN A 221 -9.46 6.26 -3.05
CA GLN A 221 -9.68 6.85 -4.37
C GLN A 221 -9.99 5.78 -5.44
N ALA A 222 -9.29 4.64 -5.37
CA ALA A 222 -9.54 3.49 -6.22
C ALA A 222 -10.96 2.93 -6.01
N ALA A 223 -11.40 2.79 -4.76
CA ALA A 223 -12.73 2.33 -4.42
C ALA A 223 -13.82 3.27 -4.96
N ILE A 224 -13.67 4.58 -4.82
CA ILE A 224 -14.57 5.58 -5.39
C ILE A 224 -14.65 5.44 -6.92
N ALA A 225 -13.50 5.30 -7.59
CA ALA A 225 -13.47 5.15 -9.05
C ALA A 225 -14.15 3.85 -9.51
N LEU A 226 -13.94 2.74 -8.78
CA LEU A 226 -14.58 1.45 -9.04
C LEU A 226 -16.09 1.50 -8.84
N THR A 227 -16.56 2.05 -7.72
CA THR A 227 -17.99 2.21 -7.41
C THR A 227 -18.68 3.07 -8.46
N LYS A 228 -18.07 4.22 -8.81
CA LYS A 228 -18.60 5.07 -9.89
C LYS A 228 -18.76 4.31 -11.20
N MET A 229 -17.77 3.50 -11.58
CA MET A 229 -17.79 2.76 -12.83
C MET A 229 -18.84 1.64 -12.84
N ARG A 230 -19.10 1.00 -11.69
CA ARG A 230 -20.18 0.00 -11.54
C ARG A 230 -21.58 0.61 -11.64
N LEU A 231 -21.78 1.84 -11.14
CA LEU A 231 -23.07 2.53 -11.17
C LEU A 231 -23.45 3.09 -12.55
N VAL A 232 -22.50 3.26 -13.47
CA VAL A 232 -22.72 3.83 -14.82
C VAL A 232 -22.95 2.73 -15.87
N ARG A 233 -22.84 1.46 -15.51
CA ARG A 233 -23.20 0.31 -16.36
C ARG A 233 -24.64 -0.09 -16.15
#